data_a9efc13f07c24d58514e4f2b30c41c00
#
_entry.id   a9efc13f07c24d58514e4f2b30c41c00
#
_cell.length_a   1.000
_cell.length_b   1.000
_cell.length_c   1.000
_cell.angle_alpha   90.00
_cell.angle_beta   90.00
_cell.angle_gamma   90.00
#
_symmetry.space_group_name_H-M   'P 1'
#
loop_
_entity.id
_entity.type
_entity.pdbx_description
1 polymer ?
#
loop_
_entity_poly.entity_id
_entity_poly.type
_entity_poly.pdbx_seq_one_letter_code
_entity_poly.pdbx_strand_id
1 'polypeptide(L)'
;MTLPSYAMNQASFPEMYERWLVGPLFRPWAEITLDEVRLSPGDRVLDVACGTGIVARVAKEQLDEAGNVVGVDVSPDMLAVARAVAPNIDWREGNATALPLNDGEQFDVVVCQQGLQFFPDKAGAVTEMRRALSDRGRLAIATWRSDDEIPFFRALRKVAERHLGAIVDQRYSFGDAALLEELLRNTGFEDVQLKTIALTIRFSDGEPFIRLNTMAFVGMSAAGKAMGDNERKRVMEAIISESVPVLQQYSDGSELAFELRTNLATASL
;
A
#
# COMPACT_ATOMS: atom_id res chain seq x y z
N MET A 1 -16.33 0.38 18.79
CA MET A 1 -16.02 -0.56 19.88
C MET A 1 -14.51 -0.67 19.95
N THR A 2 -13.86 0.06 20.85
CA THR A 2 -12.40 0.02 21.05
C THR A 2 -12.01 -1.33 21.64
N LEU A 3 -11.09 -2.05 20.98
CA LEU A 3 -10.53 -3.26 21.58
C LEU A 3 -9.66 -2.87 22.78
N PRO A 4 -9.65 -3.68 23.84
CA PRO A 4 -8.71 -3.54 24.94
C PRO A 4 -7.27 -3.55 24.41
N SER A 5 -6.38 -2.75 24.98
CA SER A 5 -4.97 -2.61 24.58
C SER A 5 -4.19 -3.94 24.49
N TYR A 6 -4.61 -4.97 25.23
CA TYR A 6 -4.00 -6.30 25.18
C TYR A 6 -4.25 -7.05 23.86
N ALA A 7 -5.40 -6.82 23.21
CA ALA A 7 -5.71 -7.48 21.93
C ALA A 7 -4.86 -6.96 20.78
N MET A 8 -4.34 -5.71 20.87
CA MET A 8 -3.39 -5.15 19.91
C MET A 8 -1.97 -5.72 20.08
N ASN A 9 -1.63 -6.24 21.25
CA ASN A 9 -0.31 -6.81 21.52
C ASN A 9 -0.15 -8.27 21.03
N GLN A 10 -1.20 -8.95 20.61
CA GLN A 10 -1.19 -10.33 20.10
C GLN A 10 -1.46 -10.45 18.61
N ALA A 11 -2.01 -9.39 17.98
CA ALA A 11 -2.26 -9.39 16.54
C ALA A 11 -0.95 -9.17 15.76
N SER A 12 -0.79 -9.91 14.67
CA SER A 12 0.32 -9.70 13.72
C SER A 12 0.19 -8.35 13.01
N PHE A 13 1.30 -7.87 12.43
CA PHE A 13 1.26 -6.62 11.64
C PHE A 13 0.23 -6.66 10.51
N PRO A 14 0.09 -7.74 9.69
CA PRO A 14 -0.95 -7.82 8.66
C PRO A 14 -2.38 -7.72 9.20
N GLU A 15 -2.69 -8.34 10.36
CA GLU A 15 -4.00 -8.24 10.98
C GLU A 15 -4.32 -6.84 11.46
N MET A 16 -3.35 -6.16 12.07
CA MET A 16 -3.51 -4.77 12.49
C MET A 16 -3.62 -3.81 11.29
N TYR A 17 -2.81 -4.04 10.24
CA TYR A 17 -2.87 -3.32 8.97
C TYR A 17 -4.27 -3.43 8.35
N GLU A 18 -4.79 -4.64 8.19
CA GLU A 18 -6.14 -4.87 7.66
C GLU A 18 -7.20 -4.13 8.48
N ARG A 19 -7.13 -4.29 9.78
CA ARG A 19 -8.14 -3.77 10.69
C ARG A 19 -8.18 -2.25 10.78
N TRP A 20 -7.01 -1.59 10.79
CA TRP A 20 -6.90 -0.18 11.15
C TRP A 20 -6.53 0.74 10.00
N LEU A 21 -5.81 0.23 8.98
CA LEU A 21 -5.36 1.06 7.87
C LEU A 21 -6.17 0.84 6.60
N VAL A 22 -6.60 -0.39 6.31
CA VAL A 22 -7.19 -0.71 5.02
C VAL A 22 -8.45 0.09 4.76
N GLY A 23 -9.40 0.13 5.69
CA GLY A 23 -10.64 0.90 5.53
C GLY A 23 -10.40 2.39 5.32
N PRO A 24 -9.81 3.10 6.29
CA PRO A 24 -9.70 4.56 6.23
C PRO A 24 -8.62 5.07 5.25
N LEU A 25 -7.55 4.30 5.03
CA LEU A 25 -6.41 4.76 4.23
C LEU A 25 -6.39 4.16 2.82
N PHE A 26 -6.45 2.83 2.68
CA PHE A 26 -6.18 2.19 1.38
C PHE A 26 -7.40 1.99 0.50
N ARG A 27 -8.59 1.78 1.09
CA ARG A 27 -9.83 1.60 0.32
C ARG A 27 -10.18 2.82 -0.53
N PRO A 28 -10.15 4.08 -0.04
CA PRO A 28 -10.43 5.25 -0.87
C PRO A 28 -9.51 5.35 -2.09
N TRP A 29 -8.22 4.98 -1.92
CA TRP A 29 -7.28 4.95 -3.04
C TRP A 29 -7.56 3.80 -4.01
N ALA A 30 -8.01 2.65 -3.52
CA ALA A 30 -8.39 1.53 -4.38
C ALA A 30 -9.59 1.89 -5.27
N GLU A 31 -10.60 2.54 -4.70
CA GLU A 31 -11.76 3.04 -5.43
C GLU A 31 -11.34 4.03 -6.52
N ILE A 32 -10.54 5.05 -6.18
CA ILE A 32 -10.01 6.03 -7.15
C ILE A 32 -9.18 5.35 -8.25
N THR A 33 -8.31 4.40 -7.88
CA THR A 33 -7.42 3.71 -8.84
C THR A 33 -8.23 2.88 -9.84
N LEU A 34 -9.26 2.18 -9.37
CA LEU A 34 -10.14 1.36 -10.22
C LEU A 34 -11.07 2.21 -11.08
N ASP A 35 -11.54 3.35 -10.57
CA ASP A 35 -12.33 4.31 -11.35
C ASP A 35 -11.52 4.88 -12.53
N GLU A 36 -10.24 5.15 -12.36
CA GLU A 36 -9.37 5.65 -13.44
C GLU A 36 -9.14 4.62 -14.55
N VAL A 37 -9.08 3.32 -14.24
CA VAL A 37 -8.96 2.27 -15.28
C VAL A 37 -10.31 1.85 -15.86
N ARG A 38 -11.41 2.31 -15.29
CA ARG A 38 -12.79 2.08 -15.78
C ARG A 38 -13.07 0.60 -16.02
N LEU A 39 -13.24 -0.16 -14.94
CA LEU A 39 -13.58 -1.57 -15.04
C LEU A 39 -14.83 -1.79 -15.90
N SER A 40 -14.81 -2.84 -16.71
CA SER A 40 -15.95 -3.28 -17.51
C SER A 40 -16.45 -4.63 -17.01
N PRO A 41 -17.76 -4.91 -17.11
CA PRO A 41 -18.29 -6.22 -16.76
C PRO A 41 -17.52 -7.34 -17.47
N GLY A 42 -17.07 -8.33 -16.71
CA GLY A 42 -16.30 -9.47 -17.23
C GLY A 42 -14.79 -9.25 -17.35
N ASP A 43 -14.25 -8.06 -17.02
CA ASP A 43 -12.80 -7.85 -16.98
C ASP A 43 -12.13 -8.86 -16.03
N ARG A 44 -10.95 -9.32 -16.44
CA ARG A 44 -10.01 -10.09 -15.62
C ARG A 44 -9.03 -9.10 -14.99
N VAL A 45 -8.97 -9.08 -13.68
CA VAL A 45 -8.16 -8.11 -12.91
C VAL A 45 -7.03 -8.84 -12.18
N LEU A 46 -5.81 -8.31 -12.30
CA LEU A 46 -4.63 -8.73 -11.54
C LEU A 46 -4.21 -7.59 -10.59
N ASP A 47 -4.22 -7.88 -9.29
CA ASP A 47 -3.72 -6.99 -8.24
C ASP A 47 -2.32 -7.42 -7.82
N VAL A 48 -1.28 -6.66 -8.22
CA VAL A 48 0.14 -6.96 -7.96
C VAL A 48 0.62 -6.23 -6.72
N ALA A 49 1.25 -6.94 -5.80
CA ALA A 49 1.55 -6.52 -4.43
C ALA A 49 0.26 -6.21 -3.67
N CYS A 50 -0.67 -7.15 -3.72
CA CYS A 50 -2.03 -6.97 -3.25
C CYS A 50 -2.15 -6.80 -1.72
N GLY A 51 -1.11 -7.13 -0.93
CA GLY A 51 -1.16 -7.10 0.52
C GLY A 51 -2.30 -7.95 1.07
N THR A 52 -3.17 -7.36 1.87
CA THR A 52 -4.40 -8.00 2.39
C THR A 52 -5.58 -7.94 1.41
N GLY A 53 -5.35 -7.45 0.17
CA GLY A 53 -6.24 -7.59 -0.97
C GLY A 53 -7.32 -6.54 -1.13
N ILE A 54 -7.11 -5.31 -0.70
CA ILE A 54 -8.17 -4.29 -0.77
C ILE A 54 -8.55 -3.92 -2.21
N VAL A 55 -7.57 -3.79 -3.12
CA VAL A 55 -7.83 -3.47 -4.54
C VAL A 55 -8.60 -4.62 -5.19
N ALA A 56 -8.14 -5.86 -5.00
CA ALA A 56 -8.80 -7.04 -5.50
C ALA A 56 -10.26 -7.18 -4.99
N ARG A 57 -10.50 -6.86 -3.71
CA ARG A 57 -11.85 -6.89 -3.12
C ARG A 57 -12.76 -5.82 -3.72
N VAL A 58 -12.28 -4.58 -3.86
CA VAL A 58 -13.05 -3.49 -4.48
C VAL A 58 -13.33 -3.81 -5.96
N ALA A 59 -12.33 -4.35 -6.69
CA ALA A 59 -12.54 -4.80 -8.06
C ALA A 59 -13.62 -5.88 -8.13
N LYS A 60 -13.60 -6.88 -7.23
CA LYS A 60 -14.62 -7.93 -7.19
C LYS A 60 -16.02 -7.40 -6.84
N GLU A 61 -16.11 -6.38 -5.99
CA GLU A 61 -17.38 -5.70 -5.68
C GLU A 61 -17.96 -4.98 -6.91
N GLN A 62 -17.10 -4.39 -7.78
CA GLN A 62 -17.51 -3.66 -8.99
C GLN A 62 -17.82 -4.58 -10.17
N LEU A 63 -17.17 -5.73 -10.26
CA LEU A 63 -17.29 -6.67 -11.40
C LEU A 63 -18.45 -7.67 -11.26
N ASP A 64 -19.11 -7.72 -10.15
CA ASP A 64 -20.11 -8.73 -9.80
C ASP A 64 -19.56 -10.17 -9.93
N GLU A 65 -20.45 -11.14 -10.26
CA GLU A 65 -20.06 -12.56 -10.38
C GLU A 65 -19.26 -12.87 -11.67
N ALA A 66 -19.39 -12.02 -12.70
CA ALA A 66 -18.81 -12.29 -14.03
C ALA A 66 -17.30 -12.03 -14.10
N GLY A 67 -16.76 -11.18 -13.23
CA GLY A 67 -15.34 -10.82 -13.24
C GLY A 67 -14.45 -11.82 -12.50
N ASN A 68 -13.25 -12.04 -13.07
CA ASN A 68 -12.21 -12.83 -12.40
C ASN A 68 -11.15 -11.90 -11.82
N VAL A 69 -10.80 -12.12 -10.54
CA VAL A 69 -9.81 -11.31 -9.83
C VAL A 69 -8.75 -12.23 -9.22
N VAL A 70 -7.50 -11.91 -9.50
CA VAL A 70 -6.32 -12.58 -8.95
C VAL A 70 -5.49 -11.55 -8.17
N GLY A 71 -5.09 -11.90 -6.95
CA GLY A 71 -4.16 -11.12 -6.16
C GLY A 71 -2.82 -11.83 -5.98
N VAL A 72 -1.73 -11.11 -6.21
CA VAL A 72 -0.35 -11.62 -6.06
C VAL A 72 0.39 -10.78 -5.03
N ASP A 73 1.00 -11.43 -4.04
CA ASP A 73 1.91 -10.80 -3.10
C ASP A 73 3.08 -11.74 -2.74
N VAL A 74 4.20 -11.15 -2.37
CA VAL A 74 5.38 -11.91 -1.94
C VAL A 74 5.30 -12.34 -0.47
N SER A 75 4.40 -11.73 0.31
CA SER A 75 4.25 -11.97 1.75
C SER A 75 3.18 -13.02 2.05
N PRO A 76 3.55 -14.23 2.50
CA PRO A 76 2.58 -15.24 2.90
C PRO A 76 1.69 -14.79 4.07
N ASP A 77 2.20 -13.94 4.96
CA ASP A 77 1.44 -13.41 6.10
C ASP A 77 0.33 -12.45 5.67
N MET A 78 0.61 -11.57 4.68
CA MET A 78 -0.41 -10.71 4.06
C MET A 78 -1.47 -11.55 3.36
N LEU A 79 -1.05 -12.56 2.58
CA LEU A 79 -1.96 -13.46 1.88
C LEU A 79 -2.79 -14.33 2.82
N ALA A 80 -2.28 -14.68 3.99
CA ALA A 80 -3.07 -15.39 5.00
C ALA A 80 -4.29 -14.56 5.44
N VAL A 81 -4.08 -13.24 5.66
CA VAL A 81 -5.19 -12.32 5.99
C VAL A 81 -6.10 -12.13 4.77
N ALA A 82 -5.55 -11.95 3.56
CA ALA A 82 -6.34 -11.82 2.34
C ALA A 82 -7.29 -13.02 2.13
N ARG A 83 -6.80 -14.25 2.30
CA ARG A 83 -7.61 -15.49 2.24
C ARG A 83 -8.68 -15.56 3.31
N ALA A 84 -8.39 -15.05 4.50
CA ALA A 84 -9.35 -15.03 5.60
C ALA A 84 -10.50 -14.05 5.37
N VAL A 85 -10.21 -12.86 4.80
CA VAL A 85 -11.22 -11.81 4.59
C VAL A 85 -11.97 -11.95 3.27
N ALA A 86 -11.36 -12.57 2.25
CA ALA A 86 -12.00 -12.79 0.94
C ALA A 86 -11.60 -14.16 0.33
N PRO A 87 -12.17 -15.27 0.84
CA PRO A 87 -11.79 -16.63 0.43
C PRO A 87 -12.20 -16.98 -1.01
N ASN A 88 -13.00 -16.17 -1.65
CA ASN A 88 -13.51 -16.36 -3.01
C ASN A 88 -12.65 -15.66 -4.11
N ILE A 89 -11.53 -15.05 -3.74
CA ILE A 89 -10.56 -14.48 -4.67
C ILE A 89 -9.35 -15.43 -4.78
N ASP A 90 -8.76 -15.53 -5.96
CA ASP A 90 -7.55 -16.32 -6.19
C ASP A 90 -6.31 -15.56 -5.68
N TRP A 91 -5.73 -16.04 -4.59
CA TRP A 91 -4.56 -15.44 -3.94
C TRP A 91 -3.32 -16.27 -4.18
N ARG A 92 -2.32 -15.70 -4.84
CA ARG A 92 -1.09 -16.38 -5.22
C ARG A 92 0.12 -15.74 -4.55
N GLU A 93 0.99 -16.57 -3.99
CA GLU A 93 2.29 -16.12 -3.54
C GLU A 93 3.24 -16.02 -4.72
N GLY A 94 3.92 -14.86 -4.88
CA GLY A 94 4.84 -14.67 -5.99
C GLY A 94 5.56 -13.33 -5.98
N ASN A 95 6.62 -13.26 -6.78
CA ASN A 95 7.40 -12.05 -6.96
C ASN A 95 6.86 -11.26 -8.16
N ALA A 96 6.78 -9.93 -8.03
CA ALA A 96 6.33 -9.06 -9.11
C ALA A 96 7.23 -9.10 -10.37
N THR A 97 8.51 -9.49 -10.24
CA THR A 97 9.43 -9.69 -11.36
C THR A 97 9.35 -11.07 -12.02
N ALA A 98 8.51 -11.96 -11.48
CA ALA A 98 8.23 -13.30 -12.01
C ALA A 98 6.84 -13.70 -11.53
N LEU A 99 5.81 -13.12 -12.13
CA LEU A 99 4.42 -13.32 -11.73
C LEU A 99 4.01 -14.79 -11.89
N PRO A 100 3.36 -15.39 -10.89
CA PRO A 100 2.96 -16.81 -10.89
C PRO A 100 1.70 -17.02 -11.74
N LEU A 101 1.81 -16.71 -13.03
CA LEU A 101 0.73 -16.84 -14.01
C LEU A 101 0.86 -18.13 -14.80
N ASN A 102 -0.27 -18.72 -15.18
CA ASN A 102 -0.30 -19.87 -16.08
C ASN A 102 0.11 -19.46 -17.49
N ASP A 103 0.51 -20.43 -18.31
CA ASP A 103 0.86 -20.18 -19.70
C ASP A 103 -0.32 -19.55 -20.46
N GLY A 104 -0.08 -18.38 -21.07
CA GLY A 104 -1.10 -17.62 -21.79
C GLY A 104 -2.15 -16.93 -20.92
N GLU A 105 -2.01 -16.94 -19.61
CA GLU A 105 -2.91 -16.21 -18.71
C GLU A 105 -2.69 -14.70 -18.85
N GLN A 106 -3.73 -13.98 -19.21
CA GLN A 106 -3.71 -12.54 -19.44
C GLN A 106 -4.89 -11.86 -18.76
N PHE A 107 -4.73 -10.57 -18.47
CA PHE A 107 -5.67 -9.74 -17.72
C PHE A 107 -6.04 -8.49 -18.51
N ASP A 108 -7.28 -8.07 -18.36
CA ASP A 108 -7.80 -6.87 -19.00
C ASP A 108 -7.44 -5.62 -18.20
N VAL A 109 -7.17 -5.81 -16.90
CA VAL A 109 -6.66 -4.76 -16.00
C VAL A 109 -5.58 -5.35 -15.08
N VAL A 110 -4.45 -4.65 -15.01
CA VAL A 110 -3.38 -4.92 -14.03
C VAL A 110 -3.22 -3.70 -13.13
N VAL A 111 -3.25 -3.91 -11.83
CA VAL A 111 -3.12 -2.82 -10.84
C VAL A 111 -1.95 -3.10 -9.91
N CYS A 112 -1.20 -2.05 -9.55
CA CYS A 112 -0.23 -2.09 -8.47
C CYS A 112 -0.40 -0.83 -7.61
N GLN A 113 -1.12 -0.95 -6.50
CA GLN A 113 -1.36 0.17 -5.60
C GLN A 113 -0.38 0.16 -4.44
N GLN A 114 0.44 1.20 -4.33
CA GLN A 114 1.40 1.43 -3.23
C GLN A 114 2.39 0.26 -3.02
N GLY A 115 2.67 -0.50 -4.08
CA GLY A 115 3.60 -1.64 -4.08
C GLY A 115 4.94 -1.34 -4.75
N LEU A 116 4.91 -0.63 -5.89
CA LEU A 116 6.07 -0.43 -6.77
C LEU A 116 7.30 0.17 -6.05
N GLN A 117 7.11 1.07 -5.09
CA GLN A 117 8.20 1.70 -4.32
C GLN A 117 9.08 0.69 -3.58
N PHE A 118 8.53 -0.47 -3.22
CA PHE A 118 9.23 -1.52 -2.50
C PHE A 118 10.02 -2.48 -3.40
N PHE A 119 9.77 -2.48 -4.71
CA PHE A 119 10.42 -3.43 -5.60
C PHE A 119 11.89 -3.06 -5.84
N PRO A 120 12.85 -3.98 -5.63
CA PRO A 120 14.25 -3.74 -5.96
C PRO A 120 14.47 -3.50 -7.45
N ASP A 121 13.82 -4.31 -8.29
CA ASP A 121 13.80 -4.19 -9.75
C ASP A 121 12.41 -3.74 -10.23
N LYS A 122 12.23 -2.42 -10.31
CA LYS A 122 10.97 -1.83 -10.75
C LYS A 122 10.71 -2.04 -12.25
N ALA A 123 11.76 -2.01 -13.05
CA ALA A 123 11.65 -2.19 -14.50
C ALA A 123 11.25 -3.64 -14.83
N GLY A 124 11.86 -4.63 -14.19
CA GLY A 124 11.48 -6.03 -14.33
C GLY A 124 10.03 -6.28 -13.90
N ALA A 125 9.61 -5.68 -12.78
CA ALA A 125 8.23 -5.83 -12.31
C ALA A 125 7.21 -5.20 -13.28
N VAL A 126 7.48 -3.99 -13.81
CA VAL A 126 6.59 -3.34 -14.80
C VAL A 126 6.58 -4.11 -16.13
N THR A 127 7.70 -4.69 -16.53
CA THR A 127 7.77 -5.57 -17.71
C THR A 127 6.89 -6.82 -17.52
N GLU A 128 6.90 -7.43 -16.34
CA GLU A 128 6.02 -8.56 -16.02
C GLU A 128 4.54 -8.16 -15.98
N MET A 129 4.22 -7.00 -15.41
CA MET A 129 2.84 -6.46 -15.47
C MET A 129 2.39 -6.23 -16.91
N ARG A 130 3.28 -5.70 -17.76
CA ARG A 130 3.01 -5.54 -19.20
C ARG A 130 2.77 -6.87 -19.89
N ARG A 131 3.58 -7.90 -19.61
CA ARG A 131 3.40 -9.27 -20.13
C ARG A 131 2.06 -9.88 -19.72
N ALA A 132 1.58 -9.54 -18.53
CA ALA A 132 0.30 -10.04 -18.00
C ALA A 132 -0.93 -9.38 -18.63
N LEU A 133 -0.78 -8.27 -19.34
CA LEU A 133 -1.90 -7.60 -20.01
C LEU A 133 -2.34 -8.31 -21.29
N SER A 134 -3.64 -8.33 -21.55
CA SER A 134 -4.21 -8.64 -22.86
C SER A 134 -3.93 -7.50 -23.85
N ASP A 135 -4.12 -7.73 -25.16
CA ASP A 135 -3.83 -6.74 -26.22
C ASP A 135 -4.55 -5.39 -26.04
N ARG A 136 -5.63 -5.35 -25.29
CA ARG A 136 -6.38 -4.13 -24.94
C ARG A 136 -6.36 -3.86 -23.45
N GLY A 137 -5.42 -4.46 -22.76
CA GLY A 137 -5.29 -4.36 -21.32
C GLY A 137 -4.87 -2.96 -20.87
N ARG A 138 -5.25 -2.62 -19.66
CA ARG A 138 -4.98 -1.34 -19.01
C ARG A 138 -4.19 -1.58 -17.72
N LEU A 139 -3.15 -0.77 -17.52
CA LEU A 139 -2.36 -0.75 -16.29
C LEU A 139 -2.76 0.46 -15.43
N ALA A 140 -2.82 0.27 -14.12
CA ALA A 140 -2.79 1.36 -13.16
C ALA A 140 -1.71 1.13 -12.12
N ILE A 141 -0.88 2.14 -11.89
CA ILE A 141 0.14 2.14 -10.82
C ILE A 141 -0.06 3.37 -9.95
N ALA A 142 -0.21 3.15 -8.65
CA ALA A 142 -0.26 4.21 -7.65
C ALA A 142 0.98 4.16 -6.76
N THR A 143 1.63 5.32 -6.56
CA THR A 143 2.78 5.48 -5.64
C THR A 143 2.59 6.71 -4.77
N TRP A 144 2.98 6.63 -3.48
CA TRP A 144 2.98 7.81 -2.62
C TRP A 144 3.95 8.87 -3.15
N ARG A 145 3.55 10.16 -3.00
CA ARG A 145 4.47 11.28 -3.14
C ARG A 145 5.48 11.26 -2.00
N SER A 146 6.56 12.06 -2.13
CA SER A 146 7.56 12.20 -1.08
C SER A 146 6.94 12.59 0.26
N ASP A 147 7.42 12.01 1.36
CA ASP A 147 7.02 12.40 2.72
C ASP A 147 7.45 13.83 3.10
N ASP A 148 8.39 14.43 2.36
CA ASP A 148 8.72 15.86 2.51
C ASP A 148 7.53 16.77 2.16
N GLU A 149 6.59 16.28 1.34
CA GLU A 149 5.34 16.97 1.01
C GLU A 149 4.24 16.73 2.05
N ILE A 150 4.47 15.86 3.04
CA ILE A 150 3.48 15.46 4.05
C ILE A 150 3.99 15.86 5.45
N PRO A 151 3.70 17.08 5.91
CA PRO A 151 4.23 17.61 7.18
C PRO A 151 3.98 16.69 8.38
N PHE A 152 2.84 16.01 8.40
CA PHE A 152 2.46 15.06 9.45
C PHE A 152 3.44 13.87 9.53
N PHE A 153 3.71 13.20 8.42
CA PHE A 153 4.64 12.06 8.38
C PHE A 153 6.07 12.49 8.71
N ARG A 154 6.50 13.64 8.19
CA ARG A 154 7.81 14.20 8.52
C ARG A 154 7.96 14.48 10.01
N ALA A 155 6.90 14.97 10.68
CA ALA A 155 6.92 15.19 12.12
C ALA A 155 7.01 13.87 12.90
N LEU A 156 6.25 12.84 12.52
CA LEU A 156 6.32 11.51 13.14
C LEU A 156 7.69 10.86 12.93
N ARG A 157 8.25 10.94 11.71
CA ARG A 157 9.59 10.41 11.42
C ARG A 157 10.65 11.09 12.29
N LYS A 158 10.62 12.41 12.45
CA LYS A 158 11.54 13.14 13.33
C LYS A 158 11.47 12.68 14.79
N VAL A 159 10.28 12.32 15.28
CA VAL A 159 10.14 11.73 16.62
C VAL A 159 10.84 10.38 16.67
N ALA A 160 10.58 9.50 15.69
CA ALA A 160 11.17 8.17 15.65
C ALA A 160 12.71 8.22 15.49
N GLU A 161 13.24 9.13 14.69
CA GLU A 161 14.68 9.29 14.44
C GLU A 161 15.49 9.66 15.70
N ARG A 162 14.87 10.27 16.70
CA ARG A 162 15.54 10.51 18.00
C ARG A 162 15.91 9.24 18.75
N HIS A 163 15.17 8.16 18.50
CA HIS A 163 15.34 6.85 19.14
C HIS A 163 16.05 5.83 18.26
N LEU A 164 15.87 5.96 16.95
CA LEU A 164 16.27 4.93 15.97
C LEU A 164 17.44 5.36 15.08
N GLY A 165 17.87 6.64 15.16
CA GLY A 165 18.77 7.22 14.18
C GLY A 165 18.07 7.49 12.86
N ALA A 166 18.83 7.78 11.80
CA ALA A 166 18.28 8.10 10.48
C ALA A 166 17.44 6.96 9.92
N ILE A 167 16.24 7.29 9.42
CA ILE A 167 15.29 6.35 8.84
C ILE A 167 15.12 6.68 7.36
N VAL A 168 15.41 5.70 6.49
CA VAL A 168 15.04 5.75 5.08
C VAL A 168 13.67 5.09 4.94
N ASP A 169 12.63 5.91 4.81
CA ASP A 169 11.27 5.41 4.67
C ASP A 169 10.99 4.96 3.23
N GLN A 170 11.10 3.66 2.99
CA GLN A 170 10.92 3.07 1.67
C GLN A 170 9.51 3.31 1.09
N ARG A 171 8.50 3.56 1.92
CA ARG A 171 7.13 3.83 1.46
C ARG A 171 7.07 5.04 0.53
N TYR A 172 7.97 6.00 0.70
CA TYR A 172 8.02 7.26 -0.05
C TYR A 172 9.22 7.37 -1.00
N SER A 173 9.95 6.26 -1.21
CA SER A 173 11.21 6.25 -1.98
C SER A 173 11.03 6.43 -3.49
N PHE A 174 9.79 6.33 -4.01
CA PHE A 174 9.47 6.46 -5.44
C PHE A 174 8.33 7.46 -5.67
N GLY A 175 8.45 8.64 -5.08
CA GLY A 175 7.42 9.69 -5.10
C GLY A 175 7.54 10.69 -6.26
N ASP A 176 8.55 10.59 -7.12
CA ASP A 176 8.71 11.47 -8.29
C ASP A 176 7.83 10.97 -9.44
N ALA A 177 6.90 11.83 -9.87
CA ALA A 177 5.98 11.53 -10.97
C ALA A 177 6.71 11.33 -12.31
N ALA A 178 7.77 12.10 -12.57
CA ALA A 178 8.52 11.99 -13.80
C ALA A 178 9.25 10.65 -13.91
N LEU A 179 9.80 10.14 -12.79
CA LEU A 179 10.44 8.82 -12.75
C LEU A 179 9.43 7.70 -13.00
N LEU A 180 8.20 7.82 -12.52
CA LEU A 180 7.14 6.84 -12.78
C LEU A 180 6.75 6.85 -14.26
N GLU A 181 6.56 8.03 -14.85
CA GLU A 181 6.25 8.17 -16.28
C GLU A 181 7.38 7.62 -17.16
N GLU A 182 8.62 7.98 -16.87
CA GLU A 182 9.80 7.49 -17.57
C GLU A 182 9.92 5.97 -17.49
N LEU A 183 9.72 5.39 -16.32
CA LEU A 183 9.72 3.94 -16.12
C LEU A 183 8.70 3.24 -17.02
N LEU A 184 7.47 3.74 -17.08
CA LEU A 184 6.42 3.15 -17.91
C LEU A 184 6.76 3.24 -19.40
N ARG A 185 7.21 4.41 -19.87
CA ARG A 185 7.61 4.59 -21.27
C ARG A 185 8.80 3.68 -21.65
N ASN A 186 9.81 3.60 -20.79
CA ASN A 186 11.00 2.77 -21.01
C ASN A 186 10.68 1.25 -21.00
N THR A 187 9.57 0.85 -20.41
CA THR A 187 9.08 -0.55 -20.41
C THR A 187 8.09 -0.82 -21.53
N GLY A 188 7.88 0.13 -22.45
CA GLY A 188 7.14 -0.06 -23.69
C GLY A 188 5.64 0.23 -23.62
N PHE A 189 5.19 1.02 -22.64
CA PHE A 189 3.85 1.58 -22.61
C PHE A 189 3.81 2.87 -23.45
N GLU A 190 2.79 3.01 -24.32
CA GLU A 190 2.68 4.13 -25.26
C GLU A 190 1.77 5.25 -24.73
N ASP A 191 0.56 4.90 -24.30
CA ASP A 191 -0.43 5.86 -23.77
C ASP A 191 -0.34 5.94 -22.24
N VAL A 192 0.63 6.73 -21.75
CA VAL A 192 0.84 6.94 -20.32
C VAL A 192 0.19 8.24 -19.89
N GLN A 193 -0.81 8.15 -19.03
CA GLN A 193 -1.47 9.27 -18.35
C GLN A 193 -1.03 9.29 -16.89
N LEU A 194 -0.64 10.45 -16.37
CA LEU A 194 -0.21 10.58 -14.99
C LEU A 194 -0.93 11.75 -14.31
N LYS A 195 -1.46 11.49 -13.13
CA LYS A 195 -2.12 12.48 -12.27
C LYS A 195 -1.53 12.41 -10.87
N THR A 196 -1.35 13.57 -10.23
CA THR A 196 -1.15 13.63 -8.78
C THR A 196 -2.48 13.98 -8.13
N ILE A 197 -2.94 13.10 -7.26
CA ILE A 197 -4.23 13.22 -6.56
C ILE A 197 -3.96 13.47 -5.09
N ALA A 198 -4.67 14.42 -4.49
CA ALA A 198 -4.65 14.70 -3.06
C ALA A 198 -5.96 14.21 -2.42
N LEU A 199 -5.85 13.55 -1.27
CA LEU A 199 -6.99 13.07 -0.51
C LEU A 199 -6.78 13.35 0.98
N THR A 200 -7.79 13.90 1.65
CA THR A 200 -7.79 14.00 3.11
C THR A 200 -8.19 12.66 3.70
N ILE A 201 -7.26 12.05 4.40
CA ILE A 201 -7.46 10.79 5.12
C ILE A 201 -7.92 11.11 6.54
N ARG A 202 -8.90 10.34 7.03
CA ARG A 202 -9.47 10.49 8.37
C ARG A 202 -9.47 9.17 9.11
N PHE A 203 -9.05 9.22 10.37
CA PHE A 203 -9.14 8.11 11.31
C PHE A 203 -9.96 8.54 12.52
N SER A 204 -10.95 7.75 12.89
CA SER A 204 -11.74 7.98 14.10
C SER A 204 -10.93 7.87 15.39
N ASP A 205 -9.79 7.19 15.35
CA ASP A 205 -8.82 7.05 16.42
C ASP A 205 -7.41 7.06 15.81
N GLY A 206 -6.58 8.01 16.21
CA GLY A 206 -5.22 8.15 15.69
C GLY A 206 -4.19 7.27 16.40
N GLU A 207 -4.50 6.68 17.54
CA GLU A 207 -3.55 5.86 18.31
C GLU A 207 -3.12 4.59 17.55
N PRO A 208 -4.03 3.79 16.97
CA PRO A 208 -3.64 2.64 16.14
C PRO A 208 -2.77 3.02 14.95
N PHE A 209 -3.05 4.17 14.33
CA PHE A 209 -2.26 4.68 13.21
C PHE A 209 -0.82 4.98 13.63
N ILE A 210 -0.61 5.70 14.76
CA ILE A 210 0.73 5.99 15.28
C ILE A 210 1.47 4.70 15.64
N ARG A 211 0.80 3.75 16.28
CA ARG A 211 1.38 2.46 16.65
C ARG A 211 1.89 1.69 15.43
N LEU A 212 1.08 1.58 14.38
CA LEU A 212 1.46 0.93 13.12
C LEU A 212 2.60 1.65 12.40
N ASN A 213 2.58 2.99 12.37
CA ASN A 213 3.70 3.76 11.83
C ASN A 213 4.99 3.55 12.63
N THR A 214 4.90 3.51 13.95
CA THR A 214 6.06 3.23 14.81
C THR A 214 6.62 1.84 14.55
N MET A 215 5.77 0.82 14.39
CA MET A 215 6.20 -0.53 14.00
C MET A 215 6.92 -0.52 12.66
N ALA A 216 6.40 0.21 11.68
CA ALA A 216 7.03 0.35 10.37
C ALA A 216 8.42 1.04 10.48
N PHE A 217 8.53 2.15 11.22
CA PHE A 217 9.82 2.83 11.44
C PHE A 217 10.85 1.92 12.13
N VAL A 218 10.44 1.18 13.16
CA VAL A 218 11.33 0.20 13.84
C VAL A 218 11.77 -0.89 12.86
N GLY A 219 10.83 -1.43 12.06
CA GLY A 219 11.14 -2.47 11.07
C GLY A 219 12.05 -2.00 9.92
N MET A 220 11.99 -0.71 9.54
CA MET A 220 12.82 -0.14 8.49
C MET A 220 14.20 0.33 9.00
N SER A 221 14.33 0.70 10.28
CA SER A 221 15.57 1.22 10.84
C SER A 221 16.61 0.11 11.13
N ALA A 222 17.90 0.43 10.96
CA ALA A 222 18.98 -0.48 11.33
C ALA A 222 19.01 -0.77 12.84
N ALA A 223 18.78 0.28 13.67
CA ALA A 223 18.72 0.14 15.12
C ALA A 223 17.56 -0.78 15.55
N GLY A 224 16.38 -0.57 15.03
CA GLY A 224 15.20 -1.38 15.37
C GLY A 224 15.35 -2.86 14.98
N LYS A 225 16.02 -3.15 13.84
CA LYS A 225 16.33 -4.52 13.43
C LYS A 225 17.33 -5.21 14.37
N ALA A 226 18.24 -4.45 14.98
CA ALA A 226 19.25 -4.98 15.91
C ALA A 226 18.74 -5.15 17.34
N MET A 227 17.61 -4.52 17.72
CA MET A 227 17.05 -4.57 19.07
C MET A 227 16.44 -5.92 19.40
N GLY A 228 16.63 -6.36 20.65
CA GLY A 228 15.86 -7.46 21.23
C GLY A 228 14.44 -7.03 21.60
N ASP A 229 13.53 -7.99 21.81
CA ASP A 229 12.10 -7.75 21.97
C ASP A 229 11.75 -6.77 23.11
N ASN A 230 12.39 -6.88 24.27
CA ASN A 230 12.14 -6.00 25.40
C ASN A 230 12.61 -4.55 25.14
N GLU A 231 13.71 -4.37 24.44
CA GLU A 231 14.21 -3.05 24.06
C GLU A 231 13.31 -2.44 22.99
N ARG A 232 12.98 -3.21 21.97
CA ARG A 232 12.05 -2.81 20.90
C ARG A 232 10.72 -2.31 21.47
N LYS A 233 10.14 -3.05 22.41
CA LYS A 233 8.90 -2.65 23.07
C LYS A 233 9.04 -1.31 23.80
N ARG A 234 10.11 -1.10 24.58
CA ARG A 234 10.35 0.16 25.29
C ARG A 234 10.54 1.34 24.33
N VAL A 235 11.30 1.14 23.25
CA VAL A 235 11.54 2.18 22.24
C VAL A 235 10.23 2.51 21.50
N MET A 236 9.43 1.53 21.16
CA MET A 236 8.11 1.76 20.53
C MET A 236 7.19 2.58 21.44
N GLU A 237 7.07 2.23 22.73
CA GLU A 237 6.23 2.97 23.67
C GLU A 237 6.72 4.42 23.87
N ALA A 238 8.04 4.64 23.86
CA ALA A 238 8.60 6.00 23.94
C ALA A 238 8.24 6.82 22.69
N ILE A 239 8.43 6.25 21.47
CA ILE A 239 8.07 6.93 20.21
C ILE A 239 6.58 7.24 20.17
N ILE A 240 5.71 6.30 20.53
CA ILE A 240 4.26 6.49 20.56
C ILE A 240 3.89 7.64 21.52
N SER A 241 4.41 7.61 22.75
CA SER A 241 4.16 8.65 23.76
C SER A 241 4.62 10.04 23.28
N GLU A 242 5.82 10.13 22.68
CA GLU A 242 6.36 11.38 22.16
C GLU A 242 5.68 11.87 20.88
N SER A 243 4.93 11.00 20.20
CA SER A 243 4.14 11.35 19.00
C SER A 243 2.76 11.95 19.34
N VAL A 244 2.30 11.85 20.58
CA VAL A 244 0.99 12.39 20.99
C VAL A 244 0.83 13.90 20.69
N PRO A 245 1.81 14.78 20.97
CA PRO A 245 1.71 16.19 20.59
C PRO A 245 1.60 16.42 19.08
N VAL A 246 2.26 15.58 18.28
CA VAL A 246 2.12 15.62 16.80
C VAL A 246 0.71 15.23 16.40
N LEU A 247 0.17 14.14 16.96
CA LEU A 247 -1.20 13.72 16.70
C LEU A 247 -2.21 14.84 17.00
N GLN A 248 -2.06 15.53 18.14
CA GLN A 248 -2.95 16.60 18.55
C GLN A 248 -2.99 17.78 17.58
N GLN A 249 -1.89 18.07 16.87
CA GLN A 249 -1.83 19.15 15.87
C GLN A 249 -2.65 18.85 14.61
N TYR A 250 -2.91 17.56 14.34
CA TYR A 250 -3.66 17.08 13.17
C TYR A 250 -5.00 16.47 13.55
N SER A 251 -5.41 16.63 14.82
CA SER A 251 -6.71 16.18 15.28
C SER A 251 -7.76 17.28 15.10
N ASP A 252 -8.88 16.89 14.49
CA ASP A 252 -10.09 17.71 14.38
C ASP A 252 -11.16 17.08 15.28
N GLY A 253 -11.28 17.59 16.49
CA GLY A 253 -12.08 16.96 17.55
C GLY A 253 -11.47 15.62 18.00
N SER A 254 -12.16 14.52 17.75
CA SER A 254 -11.67 13.17 18.07
C SER A 254 -10.98 12.47 16.90
N GLU A 255 -11.07 13.03 15.68
CA GLU A 255 -10.52 12.42 14.47
C GLU A 255 -9.11 12.92 14.17
N LEU A 256 -8.24 12.02 13.73
CA LEU A 256 -7.00 12.37 13.07
C LEU A 256 -7.29 12.64 11.58
N ALA A 257 -6.88 13.81 11.07
CA ALA A 257 -7.06 14.16 9.66
C ALA A 257 -5.78 14.75 9.07
N PHE A 258 -5.36 14.24 7.91
CA PHE A 258 -4.20 14.76 7.18
C PHE A 258 -4.32 14.50 5.67
N GLU A 259 -3.69 15.35 4.87
CA GLU A 259 -3.65 15.17 3.43
C GLU A 259 -2.54 14.18 3.04
N LEU A 260 -2.89 13.26 2.15
CA LEU A 260 -1.95 12.41 1.41
C LEU A 260 -2.03 12.69 -0.09
N ARG A 261 -0.90 12.52 -0.77
CA ARG A 261 -0.80 12.66 -2.21
C ARG A 261 -0.24 11.41 -2.84
N THR A 262 -0.85 11.01 -3.93
CA THR A 262 -0.48 9.83 -4.71
C THR A 262 -0.27 10.23 -6.17
N ASN A 263 0.82 9.76 -6.78
CA ASN A 263 0.94 9.71 -8.22
C ASN A 263 0.18 8.48 -8.70
N LEU A 264 -0.79 8.70 -9.55
CA LEU A 264 -1.54 7.63 -10.21
C LEU A 264 -1.26 7.70 -11.71
N ALA A 265 -0.62 6.68 -12.22
CA ALA A 265 -0.38 6.48 -13.63
C ALA A 265 -1.33 5.42 -14.17
N THR A 266 -1.95 5.70 -15.32
CA THR A 266 -2.64 4.71 -16.15
C THR A 266 -1.93 4.59 -17.47
N ALA A 267 -1.87 3.39 -18.04
CA ALA A 267 -1.22 3.13 -19.32
C ALA A 267 -1.90 1.99 -20.07
N SER A 268 -1.73 1.95 -21.41
CA SER A 268 -2.13 0.85 -22.28
C SER A 268 -0.96 0.41 -23.17
N LEU A 269 -1.13 -0.77 -23.82
CA LEU A 269 -0.13 -1.32 -24.76
C LEU A 269 -0.14 -0.59 -26.09
#